data_9ef203d865874417cd936db8c7d078e1
#
_entry.id   9ef203d865874417cd936db8c7d078e1
#
_cell.length_a   1.000
_cell.length_b   1.000
_cell.length_c   1.000
_cell.angle_alpha   90.00
_cell.angle_beta   90.00
_cell.angle_gamma   90.00
#
_symmetry.space_group_name_H-M   'P 1'
#
loop_
_entity.id
_entity.type
_entity.pdbx_description
1 polymer ?
#
loop_
_entity_poly.entity_id
_entity_poly.type
_entity_poly.pdbx_seq_one_letter_code
_entity_poly.pdbx_strand_id
1 'polypeptide(L)'
;EAFAANTFTAVSGSDWNTAANWSEGVPVAGQAVVIDGNATLTNATPALSSMTVNSAKTLTFDGWDTLLTATTVTIAGTVTHAQNTATTTNSLGVWVPNARVNIACSNLTVASTGKIDANYKGFLGGKVKYAAGFGPGGALTNSINGGSYGGRGATGNPGIPSAVVYGAYQAPGDWPGSGGAAGDADGRNGVNGGGAIVIAATGVIKIDGTVSANGENANSIHGGGGSGGGVAISCLRIEGAGTVSAAGGKGLTWGGGGGGRIAVDYDESAMAAAPLPALVFSAAGGLGGTWNNVPFDSEAGTLGFPDAQLVERIGTGTFKHSGYWVQPGVSS
;
A
#
# COMPACT_ATOMS: atom_id res chain seq x y z
N GLU A 1 -25.26 -27.57 12.40
CA GLU A 1 -25.46 -26.32 13.17
C GLU A 1 -24.32 -25.38 12.79
N ALA A 2 -24.65 -24.16 12.36
CA ALA A 2 -23.63 -23.13 12.13
C ALA A 2 -23.18 -22.64 13.52
N PHE A 3 -21.91 -22.84 13.86
CA PHE A 3 -21.35 -22.24 15.07
C PHE A 3 -21.45 -20.71 14.99
N ALA A 4 -21.75 -20.06 16.13
CA ALA A 4 -21.69 -18.61 16.21
C ALA A 4 -20.27 -18.14 15.86
N ALA A 5 -20.18 -16.99 15.20
CA ALA A 5 -18.87 -16.44 14.89
C ALA A 5 -18.14 -16.00 16.17
N ASN A 6 -16.86 -16.31 16.28
CA ASN A 6 -16.01 -15.82 17.35
C ASN A 6 -15.73 -14.32 17.14
N THR A 7 -16.19 -13.49 18.07
CA THR A 7 -16.21 -12.03 17.90
C THR A 7 -15.15 -11.35 18.77
N PHE A 8 -14.34 -10.53 18.15
CA PHE A 8 -13.37 -9.64 18.81
C PHE A 8 -14.04 -8.33 19.21
N THR A 9 -14.08 -8.01 20.48
CA THR A 9 -14.76 -6.82 21.04
C THR A 9 -13.81 -5.81 21.69
N ALA A 10 -12.52 -6.12 21.80
CA ALA A 10 -11.46 -5.25 22.34
C ALA A 10 -11.72 -4.77 23.79
N VAL A 11 -12.34 -5.59 24.62
CA VAL A 11 -12.64 -5.24 26.03
C VAL A 11 -11.39 -5.13 26.90
N SER A 12 -10.27 -5.71 26.47
CA SER A 12 -8.98 -5.74 27.19
C SER A 12 -7.82 -5.26 26.29
N GLY A 13 -8.03 -4.19 25.52
CA GLY A 13 -7.07 -3.65 24.57
C GLY A 13 -7.20 -4.26 23.17
N SER A 14 -6.21 -4.03 22.30
CA SER A 14 -6.29 -4.39 20.88
C SER A 14 -5.59 -5.70 20.51
N ASP A 15 -4.86 -6.34 21.43
CA ASP A 15 -4.09 -7.55 21.11
C ASP A 15 -4.99 -8.73 20.73
N TRP A 16 -4.79 -9.25 19.52
CA TRP A 16 -5.46 -10.45 18.99
C TRP A 16 -5.32 -11.67 19.91
N ASN A 17 -4.15 -11.85 20.53
CA ASN A 17 -3.82 -13.04 21.32
C ASN A 17 -4.38 -13.00 22.75
N THR A 18 -5.05 -11.93 23.14
CA THR A 18 -5.68 -11.80 24.46
C THR A 18 -7.06 -12.45 24.42
N ALA A 19 -7.22 -13.62 25.07
CA ALA A 19 -8.45 -14.40 25.06
C ALA A 19 -9.69 -13.61 25.54
N ALA A 20 -9.53 -12.70 26.51
CA ALA A 20 -10.61 -11.85 27.02
C ALA A 20 -11.20 -10.88 25.98
N ASN A 21 -10.52 -10.64 24.87
CA ASN A 21 -11.01 -9.81 23.77
C ASN A 21 -12.00 -10.56 22.84
N TRP A 22 -12.16 -11.87 23.01
CA TRP A 22 -12.93 -12.75 22.14
C TRP A 22 -14.11 -13.36 22.87
N SER A 23 -15.20 -13.58 22.16
CA SER A 23 -16.38 -14.25 22.72
C SER A 23 -16.15 -15.73 23.06
N GLU A 24 -15.23 -16.39 22.31
CA GLU A 24 -14.94 -17.83 22.44
C GLU A 24 -13.44 -18.09 22.68
N GLY A 25 -12.68 -17.10 23.19
CA GLY A 25 -11.22 -17.18 23.31
C GLY A 25 -10.50 -16.97 21.98
N VAL A 26 -9.16 -17.00 21.98
CA VAL A 26 -8.36 -16.77 20.78
C VAL A 26 -8.76 -17.75 19.67
N PRO A 27 -8.99 -17.27 18.43
CA PRO A 27 -9.50 -18.09 17.34
C PRO A 27 -8.63 -19.31 17.03
N VAL A 28 -9.29 -20.43 16.71
CA VAL A 28 -8.67 -21.67 16.24
C VAL A 28 -9.07 -21.97 14.79
N ALA A 29 -8.40 -22.96 14.17
CA ALA A 29 -8.66 -23.35 12.79
C ALA A 29 -10.13 -23.71 12.55
N GLY A 30 -10.68 -23.30 11.40
CA GLY A 30 -12.06 -23.57 10.99
C GLY A 30 -13.11 -22.64 11.59
N GLN A 31 -12.77 -21.78 12.53
CA GLN A 31 -13.73 -20.81 13.08
C GLN A 31 -14.03 -19.67 12.10
N ALA A 32 -15.28 -19.19 12.15
CA ALA A 32 -15.68 -17.90 11.60
C ALA A 32 -15.35 -16.80 12.60
N VAL A 33 -14.77 -15.70 12.15
CA VAL A 33 -14.27 -14.60 12.97
C VAL A 33 -14.88 -13.27 12.56
N VAL A 34 -15.28 -12.46 13.53
CA VAL A 34 -15.77 -11.10 13.33
C VAL A 34 -14.96 -10.11 14.17
N ILE A 35 -14.42 -9.09 13.53
CA ILE A 35 -13.76 -7.97 14.19
C ILE A 35 -14.78 -6.86 14.43
N ASP A 36 -15.26 -6.75 15.65
CA ASP A 36 -16.19 -5.73 16.14
C ASP A 36 -15.56 -4.80 17.19
N GLY A 37 -14.25 -4.83 17.30
CA GLY A 37 -13.37 -3.92 18.04
C GLY A 37 -12.11 -3.66 17.22
N ASN A 38 -11.27 -2.71 17.62
CA ASN A 38 -9.98 -2.49 16.96
C ASN A 38 -8.98 -3.56 17.40
N ALA A 39 -8.51 -4.39 16.47
CA ALA A 39 -7.62 -5.52 16.72
C ALA A 39 -6.22 -5.28 16.14
N THR A 40 -5.19 -5.78 16.84
CA THR A 40 -3.80 -5.82 16.37
C THR A 40 -3.36 -7.27 16.26
N LEU A 41 -3.01 -7.69 15.05
CA LEU A 41 -2.52 -9.01 14.71
C LEU A 41 -1.00 -9.00 14.62
N THR A 42 -0.32 -9.74 15.48
CA THR A 42 1.15 -9.80 15.57
C THR A 42 1.73 -11.11 15.02
N ASN A 43 0.90 -12.13 14.85
CA ASN A 43 1.30 -13.47 14.37
C ASN A 43 0.41 -13.91 13.21
N ALA A 44 0.78 -14.98 12.53
CA ALA A 44 -0.10 -15.62 11.55
C ALA A 44 -1.35 -16.20 12.23
N THR A 45 -2.51 -16.03 11.61
CA THR A 45 -3.74 -16.68 12.09
C THR A 45 -3.73 -18.17 11.74
N PRO A 46 -4.46 -19.02 12.50
CA PRO A 46 -4.83 -20.33 11.98
C PRO A 46 -5.69 -20.16 10.71
N ALA A 47 -5.88 -21.23 9.94
CA ALA A 47 -6.77 -21.20 8.78
C ALA A 47 -8.24 -21.06 9.24
N LEU A 48 -8.80 -19.87 9.07
CA LEU A 48 -10.18 -19.54 9.47
C LEU A 48 -11.17 -19.94 8.36
N SER A 49 -12.41 -20.26 8.72
CA SER A 49 -13.47 -20.44 7.71
C SER A 49 -13.91 -19.10 7.11
N SER A 50 -13.96 -18.05 7.93
CA SER A 50 -14.22 -16.69 7.44
C SER A 50 -13.63 -15.63 8.37
N MET A 51 -13.36 -14.45 7.80
CA MET A 51 -12.98 -13.24 8.51
C MET A 51 -13.86 -12.08 8.05
N THR A 52 -14.50 -11.39 8.99
CA THR A 52 -15.24 -10.16 8.70
C THR A 52 -14.70 -9.01 9.55
N VAL A 53 -14.36 -7.90 8.91
CA VAL A 53 -14.03 -6.63 9.61
C VAL A 53 -15.23 -5.70 9.48
N ASN A 54 -15.93 -5.47 10.58
CA ASN A 54 -17.14 -4.66 10.62
C ASN A 54 -16.85 -3.18 10.29
N SER A 55 -17.87 -2.47 9.82
CA SER A 55 -17.79 -1.04 9.52
C SER A 55 -17.29 -0.25 10.74
N ALA A 56 -16.44 0.76 10.49
CA ALA A 56 -15.79 1.60 11.50
C ALA A 56 -14.87 0.83 12.48
N LYS A 57 -14.54 -0.44 12.22
CA LYS A 57 -13.55 -1.22 12.98
C LYS A 57 -12.25 -1.35 12.20
N THR A 58 -11.15 -1.58 12.93
CA THR A 58 -9.81 -1.66 12.32
C THR A 58 -9.12 -2.96 12.73
N LEU A 59 -8.57 -3.67 11.73
CA LEU A 59 -7.60 -4.74 11.92
C LEU A 59 -6.22 -4.25 11.50
N THR A 60 -5.27 -4.19 12.43
CA THR A 60 -3.90 -3.75 12.19
C THR A 60 -2.96 -4.95 12.17
N PHE A 61 -2.19 -5.10 11.10
CA PHE A 61 -1.07 -6.04 11.02
C PHE A 61 0.18 -5.39 11.63
N ASP A 62 0.79 -6.05 12.61
CA ASP A 62 2.01 -5.58 13.26
C ASP A 62 3.11 -6.65 13.16
N GLY A 63 3.74 -6.69 12.00
CA GLY A 63 4.80 -7.60 11.62
C GLY A 63 4.87 -7.78 10.10
N TRP A 64 6.09 -8.02 9.58
CA TRP A 64 6.30 -8.23 8.15
C TRP A 64 5.75 -9.58 7.67
N ASP A 65 5.92 -10.61 8.51
CA ASP A 65 5.48 -11.98 8.22
C ASP A 65 4.12 -12.32 8.84
N THR A 66 3.46 -11.34 9.45
CA THR A 66 2.08 -11.51 9.95
C THR A 66 1.16 -11.84 8.77
N LEU A 67 0.38 -12.92 8.90
CA LEU A 67 -0.45 -13.45 7.82
C LEU A 67 -1.87 -13.73 8.32
N LEU A 68 -2.87 -13.18 7.65
CA LEU A 68 -4.26 -13.59 7.80
C LEU A 68 -4.58 -14.68 6.78
N THR A 69 -5.02 -15.85 7.27
CA THR A 69 -5.48 -16.96 6.43
C THR A 69 -6.96 -17.26 6.70
N ALA A 70 -7.81 -17.19 5.67
CA ALA A 70 -9.22 -17.50 5.79
C ALA A 70 -9.80 -18.00 4.45
N THR A 71 -10.88 -18.81 4.48
CA THR A 71 -11.56 -19.17 3.23
C THR A 71 -12.23 -17.95 2.61
N THR A 72 -12.98 -17.17 3.38
CA THR A 72 -13.57 -15.91 2.90
C THR A 72 -13.17 -14.75 3.77
N VAL A 73 -12.88 -13.60 3.15
CA VAL A 73 -12.57 -12.36 3.83
C VAL A 73 -13.52 -11.26 3.37
N THR A 74 -14.20 -10.61 4.31
CA THR A 74 -15.10 -9.48 4.05
C THR A 74 -14.65 -8.26 4.85
N ILE A 75 -14.36 -7.16 4.17
CA ILE A 75 -13.87 -5.93 4.77
C ILE A 75 -14.89 -4.81 4.52
N ALA A 76 -15.64 -4.45 5.56
CA ALA A 76 -16.51 -3.28 5.59
C ALA A 76 -15.92 -2.12 6.40
N GLY A 77 -14.96 -2.43 7.27
CA GLY A 77 -14.14 -1.49 8.04
C GLY A 77 -12.78 -1.22 7.40
N THR A 78 -11.74 -1.13 8.22
CA THR A 78 -10.37 -0.84 7.79
C THR A 78 -9.44 -2.00 8.12
N VAL A 79 -8.64 -2.43 7.15
CA VAL A 79 -7.46 -3.26 7.36
C VAL A 79 -6.23 -2.41 7.08
N THR A 80 -5.26 -2.41 7.98
CA THR A 80 -4.03 -1.62 7.88
C THR A 80 -2.83 -2.37 8.45
N HIS A 81 -1.65 -1.75 8.41
CA HIS A 81 -0.48 -2.25 9.15
C HIS A 81 0.18 -1.16 9.98
N ALA A 82 1.02 -1.57 10.93
CA ALA A 82 1.82 -0.67 11.75
C ALA A 82 2.80 0.14 10.88
N GLN A 83 3.19 1.32 11.35
CA GLN A 83 4.19 2.16 10.68
C GLN A 83 5.52 1.43 10.53
N ASN A 84 6.13 1.47 9.34
CA ASN A 84 7.52 1.07 9.18
C ASN A 84 8.43 2.09 9.86
N THR A 85 9.22 1.63 10.85
CA THR A 85 10.07 2.48 11.69
C THR A 85 11.56 2.27 11.45
N ALA A 86 11.95 1.46 10.46
CA ALA A 86 13.35 1.23 10.12
C ALA A 86 14.03 2.54 9.67
N THR A 87 15.07 2.95 10.37
CA THR A 87 15.87 4.15 10.09
C THR A 87 17.30 3.83 9.67
N THR A 88 17.67 2.56 9.66
CA THR A 88 18.99 2.06 9.26
C THR A 88 18.85 0.76 8.50
N THR A 89 19.87 0.41 7.74
CA THR A 89 20.03 -0.91 7.13
C THR A 89 20.51 -1.93 8.16
N ASN A 90 20.32 -3.23 7.86
CA ASN A 90 20.95 -4.31 8.63
C ASN A 90 22.49 -4.37 8.37
N SER A 91 23.16 -5.32 8.98
CA SER A 91 24.63 -5.52 8.85
C SER A 91 25.11 -5.80 7.42
N LEU A 92 24.19 -6.17 6.50
CA LEU A 92 24.47 -6.40 5.09
C LEU A 92 24.15 -5.16 4.21
N GLY A 93 23.82 -4.03 4.81
CA GLY A 93 23.44 -2.81 4.08
C GLY A 93 22.04 -2.86 3.46
N VAL A 94 21.18 -3.79 3.87
CA VAL A 94 19.84 -3.99 3.33
C VAL A 94 18.81 -3.38 4.28
N TRP A 95 17.88 -2.59 3.73
CA TRP A 95 16.72 -2.11 4.46
C TRP A 95 15.78 -3.28 4.80
N VAL A 96 15.32 -3.33 6.05
CA VAL A 96 14.39 -4.38 6.51
C VAL A 96 13.11 -3.70 6.97
N PRO A 97 12.04 -3.75 6.17
CA PRO A 97 10.74 -3.23 6.58
C PRO A 97 10.13 -4.14 7.66
N ASN A 98 9.33 -3.56 8.57
CA ASN A 98 8.87 -4.28 9.76
C ASN A 98 7.37 -4.62 9.76
N ALA A 99 6.57 -4.08 8.85
CA ALA A 99 5.14 -4.40 8.78
C ALA A 99 4.57 -4.25 7.37
N ARG A 100 3.60 -5.11 7.04
CA ARG A 100 2.77 -5.04 5.82
C ARG A 100 1.39 -5.67 6.06
N VAL A 101 0.41 -5.36 5.23
CA VAL A 101 -0.82 -6.15 5.13
C VAL A 101 -0.51 -7.40 4.30
N ASN A 102 -0.86 -8.59 4.82
CA ASN A 102 -0.63 -9.86 4.13
C ASN A 102 -1.82 -10.80 4.35
N ILE A 103 -2.58 -11.07 3.28
CA ILE A 103 -3.83 -11.84 3.31
C ILE A 103 -3.76 -12.99 2.31
N ALA A 104 -4.03 -14.22 2.79
CA ALA A 104 -4.21 -15.41 1.96
C ALA A 104 -5.64 -15.94 2.15
N CYS A 105 -6.40 -16.11 1.06
CA CYS A 105 -7.79 -16.55 1.15
C CYS A 105 -8.26 -17.30 -0.10
N SER A 106 -9.50 -17.83 -0.09
CA SER A 106 -10.13 -18.27 -1.32
C SER A 106 -10.82 -17.09 -2.00
N ASN A 107 -11.62 -16.32 -1.26
CA ASN A 107 -12.29 -15.14 -1.80
C ASN A 107 -12.16 -13.94 -0.86
N LEU A 108 -12.06 -12.74 -1.45
CA LEU A 108 -12.01 -11.49 -0.69
C LEU A 108 -13.01 -10.48 -1.25
N THR A 109 -13.71 -9.79 -0.36
CA THR A 109 -14.58 -8.65 -0.70
C THR A 109 -14.21 -7.43 0.12
N VAL A 110 -13.82 -6.34 -0.55
CA VAL A 110 -13.73 -5.01 0.05
C VAL A 110 -15.03 -4.29 -0.29
N ALA A 111 -15.92 -4.14 0.68
CA ALA A 111 -17.21 -3.47 0.51
C ALA A 111 -17.00 -1.98 0.15
N SER A 112 -18.04 -1.30 -0.34
CA SER A 112 -17.94 0.11 -0.77
C SER A 112 -17.46 1.08 0.33
N THR A 113 -17.69 0.75 1.61
CA THR A 113 -17.16 1.49 2.77
C THR A 113 -15.83 0.95 3.27
N GLY A 114 -15.44 -0.26 2.83
CA GLY A 114 -14.26 -0.99 3.28
C GLY A 114 -12.96 -0.41 2.73
N LYS A 115 -11.90 -0.56 3.51
CA LYS A 115 -10.57 -0.08 3.12
C LYS A 115 -9.48 -1.09 3.51
N ILE A 116 -8.55 -1.32 2.58
CA ILE A 116 -7.21 -1.82 2.92
C ILE A 116 -6.29 -0.62 2.77
N ASP A 117 -5.88 -0.04 3.90
CA ASP A 117 -5.24 1.28 3.98
C ASP A 117 -3.82 1.17 4.54
N ALA A 118 -2.84 1.20 3.66
CA ALA A 118 -1.42 1.30 3.98
C ALA A 118 -0.84 2.68 3.63
N ASN A 119 -1.70 3.72 3.53
CA ASN A 119 -1.23 5.09 3.25
C ASN A 119 -0.27 5.55 4.34
N TYR A 120 0.85 6.14 3.93
CA TYR A 120 1.84 6.76 4.84
C TYR A 120 2.55 5.76 5.78
N LYS A 121 2.40 4.46 5.55
CA LYS A 121 2.92 3.38 6.40
C LYS A 121 4.29 2.84 5.95
N GLY A 122 4.87 3.42 4.91
CA GLY A 122 6.20 3.09 4.41
C GLY A 122 7.34 3.62 5.27
N PHE A 123 8.52 3.73 4.70
CA PHE A 123 9.68 4.28 5.39
C PHE A 123 9.48 5.76 5.72
N LEU A 124 10.06 6.18 6.84
CA LEU A 124 9.90 7.53 7.37
C LEU A 124 10.56 8.60 6.49
N GLY A 125 10.03 9.80 6.51
CA GLY A 125 10.69 10.98 5.98
C GLY A 125 11.75 11.52 6.93
N GLY A 126 12.67 12.36 6.41
CA GLY A 126 13.67 13.07 7.20
C GLY A 126 13.02 13.99 8.24
N LYS A 127 13.53 14.01 9.48
CA LYS A 127 12.89 14.74 10.59
C LYS A 127 13.71 15.92 11.13
N VAL A 128 14.97 16.01 10.76
CA VAL A 128 15.82 17.15 11.14
C VAL A 128 16.27 17.91 9.91
N LYS A 129 16.66 19.15 10.07
CA LYS A 129 17.15 20.01 9.00
C LYS A 129 18.11 19.26 8.04
N TYR A 130 17.80 19.28 6.76
CA TYR A 130 18.56 18.64 5.68
C TYR A 130 18.65 17.10 5.73
N ALA A 131 17.95 16.43 6.63
CA ALA A 131 18.00 14.97 6.72
C ALA A 131 17.44 14.30 5.47
N ALA A 132 18.08 13.21 5.09
CA ALA A 132 17.57 12.30 4.08
C ALA A 132 16.24 11.66 4.51
N GLY A 133 15.43 11.24 3.54
CA GLY A 133 14.37 10.28 3.77
C GLY A 133 14.94 8.87 3.98
N PHE A 134 14.17 7.98 4.61
CA PHE A 134 14.58 6.60 4.85
C PHE A 134 14.04 5.67 3.76
N GLY A 135 14.63 4.48 3.66
CA GLY A 135 14.30 3.45 2.68
C GLY A 135 15.27 3.42 1.50
N PRO A 136 15.20 2.36 0.62
CA PRO A 136 16.15 2.19 -0.48
C PRO A 136 16.15 3.34 -1.49
N GLY A 137 15.00 3.98 -1.70
CA GLY A 137 14.82 5.18 -2.53
C GLY A 137 14.56 6.43 -1.70
N GLY A 138 15.04 6.46 -0.44
CA GLY A 138 14.92 7.65 0.41
C GLY A 138 15.58 8.87 -0.23
N ALA A 139 14.89 10.00 -0.21
CA ALA A 139 15.40 11.24 -0.78
C ALA A 139 16.72 11.64 -0.11
N LEU A 140 17.65 12.16 -0.90
CA LEU A 140 19.03 12.42 -0.44
C LEU A 140 19.09 13.60 0.55
N THR A 141 20.16 13.64 1.34
CA THR A 141 20.48 14.76 2.24
C THR A 141 20.57 16.08 1.47
N ASN A 142 20.13 17.18 2.04
CA ASN A 142 20.12 18.53 1.46
C ASN A 142 19.29 18.67 0.16
N SER A 143 18.43 17.71 -0.16
CA SER A 143 17.83 17.66 -1.50
C SER A 143 16.46 18.33 -1.61
N ILE A 144 15.70 18.37 -0.53
CA ILE A 144 14.28 18.75 -0.54
C ILE A 144 13.47 17.91 -1.57
N ASN A 145 14.03 16.78 -1.98
CA ASN A 145 13.47 15.88 -2.99
C ASN A 145 12.37 15.00 -2.39
N GLY A 146 11.48 14.52 -3.25
CA GLY A 146 10.57 13.44 -2.89
C GLY A 146 11.27 12.08 -2.81
N GLY A 147 10.70 11.15 -2.04
CA GLY A 147 11.12 9.74 -2.02
C GLY A 147 10.81 9.04 -3.35
N SER A 148 11.56 7.99 -3.68
CA SER A 148 11.39 7.17 -4.89
C SER A 148 10.96 5.75 -4.53
N TYR A 149 10.24 5.08 -5.44
CA TYR A 149 9.98 3.63 -5.39
C TYR A 149 9.77 3.09 -6.81
N GLY A 150 8.55 3.06 -7.34
CA GLY A 150 8.24 2.65 -8.70
C GLY A 150 8.62 3.71 -9.74
N GLY A 151 8.41 4.97 -9.39
CA GLY A 151 8.89 6.15 -10.08
C GLY A 151 9.86 6.95 -9.22
N ARG A 152 10.61 7.84 -9.84
CA ARG A 152 11.53 8.74 -9.13
C ARG A 152 10.75 9.88 -8.48
N GLY A 153 11.13 10.21 -7.24
CA GLY A 153 10.71 11.46 -6.62
C GLY A 153 11.29 12.66 -7.34
N ALA A 154 10.57 13.76 -7.38
CA ALA A 154 11.04 14.98 -8.03
C ALA A 154 12.22 15.61 -7.29
N THR A 155 13.12 16.24 -8.04
CA THR A 155 14.22 17.01 -7.47
C THR A 155 13.70 18.37 -7.01
N GLY A 156 13.89 18.68 -5.74
CA GLY A 156 13.57 20.01 -5.19
C GLY A 156 14.77 20.96 -5.20
N ASN A 157 16.00 20.42 -5.26
CA ASN A 157 17.23 21.21 -5.30
C ASN A 157 17.99 20.91 -6.59
N PRO A 158 18.11 21.86 -7.53
CA PRO A 158 18.89 21.68 -8.74
C PRO A 158 20.34 21.27 -8.42
N GLY A 159 20.81 20.19 -9.06
CA GLY A 159 22.15 19.65 -8.82
C GLY A 159 22.23 18.47 -7.84
N ILE A 160 21.17 18.17 -7.09
CA ILE A 160 21.06 16.94 -6.28
C ILE A 160 20.09 16.00 -7.00
N PRO A 161 20.56 14.84 -7.49
CA PRO A 161 19.70 13.93 -8.25
C PRO A 161 18.57 13.33 -7.40
N SER A 162 17.53 12.86 -8.06
CA SER A 162 16.53 12.00 -7.43
C SER A 162 17.18 10.71 -6.91
N ALA A 163 16.63 10.17 -5.84
CA ALA A 163 17.00 8.83 -5.38
C ALA A 163 16.60 7.77 -6.42
N VAL A 164 17.24 6.60 -6.33
CA VAL A 164 17.00 5.48 -7.25
C VAL A 164 15.63 4.86 -7.09
N VAL A 165 15.09 4.31 -8.15
CA VAL A 165 13.95 3.38 -8.10
C VAL A 165 14.43 1.98 -7.69
N TYR A 166 13.56 1.17 -7.05
CA TYR A 166 13.91 -0.15 -6.53
C TYR A 166 12.75 -1.12 -6.58
N GLY A 167 13.01 -2.37 -6.18
CA GLY A 167 12.03 -3.45 -6.16
C GLY A 167 11.61 -3.90 -7.56
N ALA A 168 11.08 -5.12 -7.65
CA ALA A 168 10.58 -5.69 -8.89
C ALA A 168 9.11 -5.26 -9.13
N TYR A 169 8.75 -5.05 -10.38
CA TYR A 169 7.37 -4.70 -10.73
C TYR A 169 6.41 -5.91 -10.58
N GLN A 170 6.94 -7.13 -10.63
CA GLN A 170 6.16 -8.37 -10.43
C GLN A 170 5.86 -8.67 -8.95
N ALA A 171 6.66 -8.15 -8.03
CA ALA A 171 6.56 -8.41 -6.59
C ALA A 171 6.54 -7.08 -5.78
N PRO A 172 5.60 -6.18 -6.07
CA PRO A 172 5.59 -4.86 -5.43
C PRO A 172 5.32 -4.91 -3.93
N GLY A 173 4.67 -5.96 -3.42
CA GLY A 173 4.39 -6.14 -1.99
C GLY A 173 5.61 -6.49 -1.13
N ASP A 174 6.78 -6.68 -1.74
CA ASP A 174 8.03 -6.95 -1.01
C ASP A 174 8.67 -5.68 -0.45
N TRP A 175 8.22 -4.52 -0.85
CA TRP A 175 8.77 -3.25 -0.41
C TRP A 175 7.70 -2.19 -0.16
N PRO A 176 7.77 -1.47 0.96
CA PRO A 176 7.08 -0.20 1.13
C PRO A 176 7.80 0.92 0.39
N GLY A 177 7.12 2.03 0.17
CA GLY A 177 7.67 3.26 -0.38
C GLY A 177 8.62 3.97 0.56
N SER A 178 9.49 4.80 0.02
CA SER A 178 10.52 5.55 0.73
C SER A 178 10.08 6.96 1.11
N GLY A 179 10.71 7.51 2.14
CA GLY A 179 10.43 8.83 2.65
C GLY A 179 11.06 9.97 1.85
N GLY A 180 10.45 11.15 1.92
CA GLY A 180 10.98 12.42 1.39
C GLY A 180 12.04 13.03 2.30
N ALA A 181 12.88 13.92 1.75
CA ALA A 181 13.89 14.66 2.51
C ALA A 181 13.29 15.80 3.34
N ALA A 182 13.95 16.11 4.45
CA ALA A 182 13.67 17.32 5.22
C ALA A 182 14.27 18.57 4.57
N GLY A 183 13.62 19.71 4.82
CA GLY A 183 14.05 20.99 4.30
C GLY A 183 15.20 21.65 5.08
N ASP A 184 15.38 22.92 4.78
CA ASP A 184 16.50 23.76 5.20
C ASP A 184 16.37 24.41 6.57
N ALA A 185 15.32 24.09 7.31
CA ALA A 185 15.10 24.57 8.67
C ALA A 185 14.40 23.51 9.52
N ASP A 186 14.52 23.62 10.84
CA ASP A 186 13.82 22.75 11.77
C ASP A 186 12.29 22.85 11.60
N GLY A 187 11.61 21.72 11.72
CA GLY A 187 10.17 21.62 11.48
C GLY A 187 9.76 21.48 10.02
N ARG A 188 10.68 21.61 9.05
CA ARG A 188 10.43 21.35 7.62
C ARG A 188 10.69 19.90 7.28
N ASN A 189 9.90 19.03 7.88
CA ASN A 189 10.11 17.59 7.78
C ASN A 189 9.77 17.06 6.39
N GLY A 190 10.55 16.08 5.95
CA GLY A 190 10.13 15.13 4.93
C GLY A 190 9.03 14.22 5.47
N VAL A 191 8.26 13.62 4.59
CA VAL A 191 7.09 12.81 4.94
C VAL A 191 7.25 11.36 4.51
N ASN A 192 6.39 10.50 5.03
CA ASN A 192 6.53 9.05 4.93
C ASN A 192 6.10 8.51 3.56
N GLY A 193 6.73 7.41 3.13
CA GLY A 193 6.27 6.63 1.98
C GLY A 193 5.00 5.84 2.27
N GLY A 194 4.36 5.32 1.23
CA GLY A 194 3.24 4.37 1.33
C GLY A 194 3.72 3.00 1.81
N GLY A 195 2.84 2.24 2.45
CA GLY A 195 3.14 0.92 2.99
C GLY A 195 3.19 -0.19 1.94
N ALA A 196 3.04 -1.44 2.39
CA ALA A 196 3.03 -2.61 1.53
C ALA A 196 1.77 -3.46 1.77
N ILE A 197 1.18 -3.96 0.70
CA ILE A 197 -0.02 -4.79 0.71
C ILE A 197 0.22 -6.01 -0.18
N VAL A 198 -0.05 -7.20 0.37
CA VAL A 198 -0.07 -8.47 -0.36
C VAL A 198 -1.42 -9.13 -0.14
N ILE A 199 -2.11 -9.47 -1.22
CA ILE A 199 -3.37 -10.21 -1.20
C ILE A 199 -3.26 -11.37 -2.18
N ALA A 200 -3.33 -12.60 -1.66
CA ALA A 200 -3.33 -13.81 -2.47
C ALA A 200 -4.67 -14.54 -2.29
N ALA A 201 -5.45 -14.63 -3.35
CA ALA A 201 -6.70 -15.38 -3.37
C ALA A 201 -6.66 -16.48 -4.44
N THR A 202 -7.18 -17.67 -4.11
CA THR A 202 -7.33 -18.74 -5.11
C THR A 202 -8.57 -18.60 -5.99
N GLY A 203 -9.51 -17.74 -5.59
CA GLY A 203 -10.77 -17.44 -6.26
C GLY A 203 -10.92 -15.96 -6.60
N VAL A 204 -12.05 -15.39 -6.26
CA VAL A 204 -12.43 -14.03 -6.67
C VAL A 204 -12.02 -13.00 -5.63
N ILE A 205 -11.43 -11.90 -6.09
CA ILE A 205 -11.27 -10.66 -5.32
C ILE A 205 -12.24 -9.61 -5.86
N LYS A 206 -13.14 -9.14 -5.01
CA LYS A 206 -14.06 -8.05 -5.33
C LYS A 206 -13.70 -6.78 -4.54
N ILE A 207 -13.43 -5.68 -5.25
CA ILE A 207 -13.08 -4.40 -4.65
C ILE A 207 -14.12 -3.36 -5.08
N ASP A 208 -15.08 -3.05 -4.20
CA ASP A 208 -16.00 -1.93 -4.36
C ASP A 208 -15.59 -0.71 -3.52
N GLY A 209 -14.69 -0.91 -2.55
CA GLY A 209 -14.09 0.11 -1.70
C GLY A 209 -12.69 0.53 -2.17
N THR A 210 -11.75 0.67 -1.24
CA THR A 210 -10.41 1.19 -1.52
C THR A 210 -9.32 0.25 -1.04
N VAL A 211 -8.31 0.02 -1.89
CA VAL A 211 -7.01 -0.57 -1.54
C VAL A 211 -5.94 0.47 -1.82
N SER A 212 -5.23 0.94 -0.80
CA SER A 212 -4.32 2.07 -0.99
C SER A 212 -3.02 1.98 -0.19
N ALA A 213 -1.92 2.34 -0.84
CA ALA A 213 -0.57 2.46 -0.28
C ALA A 213 0.08 3.77 -0.76
N ASN A 214 -0.61 4.91 -0.59
CA ASN A 214 -0.15 6.19 -1.07
C ASN A 214 0.95 6.77 -0.16
N GLY A 215 1.87 7.53 -0.75
CA GLY A 215 2.83 8.36 -0.03
C GLY A 215 2.17 9.57 0.62
N GLU A 216 2.74 10.03 1.72
CA GLU A 216 2.25 11.18 2.47
C GLU A 216 2.56 12.48 1.71
N ASN A 217 1.60 13.42 1.73
CA ASN A 217 1.80 14.75 1.18
C ASN A 217 2.66 15.58 2.12
N ALA A 218 3.59 16.36 1.56
CA ALA A 218 4.37 17.31 2.36
C ALA A 218 3.44 18.23 3.17
N ASN A 219 3.75 18.38 4.44
CA ASN A 219 3.02 19.22 5.38
C ASN A 219 3.78 20.52 5.72
N SER A 220 4.95 20.71 5.14
CA SER A 220 5.78 21.90 5.28
C SER A 220 6.30 22.38 3.92
N ILE A 221 6.57 23.67 3.79
CA ILE A 221 6.92 24.33 2.52
C ILE A 221 8.21 23.81 1.87
N HIS A 222 9.11 23.20 2.63
CA HIS A 222 10.38 22.66 2.11
C HIS A 222 10.56 21.16 2.43
N GLY A 223 9.48 20.44 2.79
CA GLY A 223 9.52 19.00 2.93
C GLY A 223 9.26 18.29 1.60
N GLY A 224 10.00 17.23 1.31
CA GLY A 224 9.76 16.36 0.17
C GLY A 224 8.59 15.40 0.43
N GLY A 225 7.75 15.14 -0.59
CA GLY A 225 6.68 14.15 -0.57
C GLY A 225 7.20 12.72 -0.43
N GLY A 226 6.46 11.83 0.22
CA GLY A 226 6.78 10.40 0.29
C GLY A 226 6.42 9.67 -1.02
N SER A 227 7.16 8.64 -1.41
CA SER A 227 6.77 7.84 -2.58
C SER A 227 5.54 6.98 -2.29
N GLY A 228 4.81 6.59 -3.32
CA GLY A 228 3.82 5.51 -3.21
C GLY A 228 4.47 4.20 -2.77
N GLY A 229 3.69 3.30 -2.20
CA GLY A 229 4.15 1.99 -1.72
C GLY A 229 3.87 0.87 -2.72
N GLY A 230 3.80 -0.36 -2.22
CA GLY A 230 3.61 -1.56 -3.02
C GLY A 230 2.25 -2.23 -2.80
N VAL A 231 1.58 -2.62 -3.87
CA VAL A 231 0.35 -3.40 -3.83
C VAL A 231 0.48 -4.60 -4.77
N ALA A 232 0.51 -5.80 -4.21
CA ALA A 232 0.50 -7.06 -4.94
C ALA A 232 -0.82 -7.78 -4.71
N ILE A 233 -1.50 -8.12 -5.79
CA ILE A 233 -2.77 -8.86 -5.79
C ILE A 233 -2.60 -10.06 -6.73
N SER A 234 -2.91 -11.29 -6.23
CA SER A 234 -3.02 -12.47 -7.08
C SER A 234 -4.37 -13.14 -6.85
N CYS A 235 -5.05 -13.56 -7.92
CA CYS A 235 -6.40 -14.12 -7.85
C CYS A 235 -6.75 -14.92 -9.10
N LEU A 236 -7.82 -15.69 -9.05
CA LEU A 236 -8.42 -16.27 -10.27
C LEU A 236 -9.01 -15.14 -11.13
N ARG A 237 -9.74 -14.21 -10.49
CA ARG A 237 -10.43 -13.10 -11.16
C ARG A 237 -10.61 -11.92 -10.23
N ILE A 238 -10.49 -10.70 -10.75
CA ILE A 238 -10.75 -9.47 -10.00
C ILE A 238 -12.03 -8.79 -10.49
N GLU A 239 -12.81 -8.26 -9.56
CA GLU A 239 -14.12 -7.63 -9.81
C GLU A 239 -14.27 -6.31 -9.03
N GLY A 240 -15.33 -5.58 -9.33
CA GLY A 240 -15.75 -4.40 -8.57
C GLY A 240 -15.58 -3.08 -9.31
N ALA A 241 -15.87 -1.98 -8.61
CA ALA A 241 -15.82 -0.62 -9.13
C ALA A 241 -15.06 0.35 -8.20
N GLY A 242 -14.24 -0.18 -7.32
CA GLY A 242 -13.45 0.58 -6.36
C GLY A 242 -12.14 1.12 -6.91
N THR A 243 -11.22 1.46 -6.01
CA THR A 243 -9.92 2.06 -6.36
C THR A 243 -8.78 1.27 -5.75
N VAL A 244 -7.72 1.05 -6.55
CA VAL A 244 -6.42 0.53 -6.10
C VAL A 244 -5.36 1.60 -6.35
N SER A 245 -4.69 2.09 -5.30
CA SER A 245 -3.80 3.25 -5.42
C SER A 245 -2.49 3.07 -4.66
N ALA A 246 -1.40 3.44 -5.32
CA ALA A 246 -0.05 3.57 -4.77
C ALA A 246 0.59 4.87 -5.27
N ALA A 247 -0.13 5.99 -5.16
CA ALA A 247 0.32 7.28 -5.67
C ALA A 247 1.39 7.91 -4.77
N GLY A 248 2.30 8.67 -5.34
CA GLY A 248 3.24 9.50 -4.61
C GLY A 248 2.57 10.69 -3.93
N GLY A 249 3.11 11.11 -2.80
CA GLY A 249 2.65 12.27 -2.06
C GLY A 249 3.05 13.59 -2.73
N LYS A 250 2.21 14.60 -2.63
CA LYS A 250 2.50 15.93 -3.16
C LYS A 250 3.61 16.62 -2.39
N GLY A 251 4.48 17.35 -3.09
CA GLY A 251 5.29 18.42 -2.50
C GLY A 251 4.47 19.70 -2.40
N LEU A 252 4.73 20.57 -1.41
CA LEU A 252 4.05 21.86 -1.35
C LEU A 252 4.72 22.90 -2.27
N THR A 253 6.02 23.09 -2.09
CA THR A 253 6.80 24.06 -2.87
C THR A 253 7.86 23.34 -3.73
N TRP A 254 8.25 22.11 -3.33
CA TRP A 254 9.36 21.37 -3.90
C TRP A 254 8.95 19.96 -4.32
N GLY A 255 9.86 19.00 -4.28
CA GLY A 255 9.70 17.71 -4.92
C GLY A 255 8.56 16.84 -4.40
N GLY A 256 7.66 16.45 -5.29
CA GLY A 256 6.68 15.38 -5.03
C GLY A 256 7.35 14.01 -4.94
N GLY A 257 6.74 13.06 -4.24
CA GLY A 257 7.19 11.67 -4.17
C GLY A 257 6.87 10.89 -5.46
N GLY A 258 7.72 9.97 -5.87
CA GLY A 258 7.48 9.09 -7.01
C GLY A 258 6.27 8.18 -6.80
N GLY A 259 5.62 7.75 -7.87
CA GLY A 259 4.57 6.74 -7.83
C GLY A 259 5.12 5.41 -7.33
N GLY A 260 4.26 4.60 -6.71
CA GLY A 260 4.58 3.27 -6.21
C GLY A 260 4.48 2.19 -7.29
N ARG A 261 4.19 0.96 -6.86
CA ARG A 261 4.02 -0.18 -7.75
C ARG A 261 2.73 -0.92 -7.42
N ILE A 262 1.96 -1.26 -8.44
CA ILE A 262 0.77 -2.10 -8.34
C ILE A 262 0.97 -3.26 -9.32
N ALA A 263 0.80 -4.51 -8.85
CA ALA A 263 0.69 -5.67 -9.71
C ALA A 263 -0.60 -6.43 -9.38
N VAL A 264 -1.33 -6.80 -10.41
CA VAL A 264 -2.50 -7.69 -10.31
C VAL A 264 -2.27 -8.86 -11.24
N ASP A 265 -2.05 -10.02 -10.66
CA ASP A 265 -1.92 -11.28 -11.37
C ASP A 265 -3.25 -12.05 -11.30
N TYR A 266 -3.80 -12.44 -12.46
CA TYR A 266 -5.07 -13.14 -12.56
C TYR A 266 -5.03 -14.18 -13.69
N ASP A 267 -5.93 -15.15 -13.67
CA ASP A 267 -6.12 -16.07 -14.78
C ASP A 267 -6.80 -15.35 -15.94
N GLU A 268 -6.09 -15.23 -17.07
CA GLU A 268 -6.53 -14.47 -18.24
C GLU A 268 -7.84 -15.03 -18.82
N SER A 269 -8.00 -16.37 -18.79
CA SER A 269 -9.20 -17.04 -19.32
C SER A 269 -10.41 -16.82 -18.42
N ALA A 270 -10.22 -16.92 -17.10
CA ALA A 270 -11.28 -16.65 -16.13
C ALA A 270 -11.70 -15.17 -16.14
N MET A 271 -10.75 -14.27 -16.37
CA MET A 271 -11.01 -12.84 -16.50
C MET A 271 -11.78 -12.52 -17.79
N ALA A 272 -11.40 -13.11 -18.92
CA ALA A 272 -12.08 -12.94 -20.22
C ALA A 272 -13.51 -13.49 -20.23
N ALA A 273 -13.79 -14.53 -19.43
CA ALA A 273 -15.13 -15.11 -19.30
C ALA A 273 -16.12 -14.31 -18.45
N ALA A 274 -15.68 -13.21 -17.83
CA ALA A 274 -16.50 -12.39 -16.94
C ALA A 274 -16.58 -10.94 -17.44
N PRO A 275 -17.59 -10.15 -16.99
CA PRO A 275 -17.62 -8.72 -17.26
C PRO A 275 -16.37 -8.04 -16.67
N LEU A 276 -15.70 -7.20 -17.45
CA LEU A 276 -14.55 -6.45 -16.98
C LEU A 276 -14.91 -5.54 -15.80
N PRO A 277 -14.10 -5.47 -14.74
CA PRO A 277 -14.36 -4.61 -13.58
C PRO A 277 -14.26 -3.12 -13.94
N ALA A 278 -14.94 -2.27 -13.18
CA ALA A 278 -14.83 -0.82 -13.32
C ALA A 278 -13.78 -0.21 -12.37
N LEU A 279 -12.76 -1.00 -12.00
CA LEU A 279 -11.69 -0.60 -11.10
C LEU A 279 -10.84 0.54 -11.67
N VAL A 280 -10.39 1.43 -10.79
CA VAL A 280 -9.43 2.49 -11.13
C VAL A 280 -8.09 2.18 -10.45
N PHE A 281 -7.01 2.14 -11.23
CA PHE A 281 -5.65 1.92 -10.74
C PHE A 281 -4.85 3.22 -10.82
N SER A 282 -4.10 3.55 -9.77
CA SER A 282 -3.25 4.75 -9.74
C SER A 282 -1.91 4.50 -9.07
N ALA A 283 -0.85 4.56 -9.85
CA ALA A 283 0.53 4.70 -9.39
C ALA A 283 1.09 6.07 -9.82
N ALA A 284 0.28 7.11 -9.78
CA ALA A 284 0.68 8.45 -10.19
C ALA A 284 1.83 8.99 -9.35
N GLY A 285 2.72 9.78 -9.95
CA GLY A 285 3.68 10.58 -9.21
C GLY A 285 2.98 11.72 -8.45
N GLY A 286 3.56 12.15 -7.35
CA GLY A 286 3.09 13.31 -6.60
C GLY A 286 3.40 14.61 -7.35
N LEU A 287 2.44 15.52 -7.39
CA LEU A 287 2.68 16.86 -7.92
C LEU A 287 3.65 17.60 -6.99
N GLY A 288 4.64 18.27 -7.56
CA GLY A 288 5.51 19.18 -6.83
C GLY A 288 5.01 20.62 -6.91
N GLY A 289 5.76 21.53 -6.27
CA GLY A 289 5.59 22.96 -6.48
C GLY A 289 6.20 23.40 -7.80
N THR A 290 6.26 24.73 -8.02
CA THR A 290 6.89 25.34 -9.18
C THR A 290 7.95 26.35 -8.76
N TRP A 291 9.06 26.37 -9.48
CA TRP A 291 10.07 27.42 -9.36
C TRP A 291 10.33 28.03 -10.74
N ASN A 292 10.20 29.33 -10.87
CA ASN A 292 10.30 30.04 -12.15
C ASN A 292 9.44 29.40 -13.26
N ASN A 293 8.21 29.00 -12.93
CA ASN A 293 7.26 28.31 -13.80
C ASN A 293 7.69 26.88 -14.26
N VAL A 294 8.71 26.28 -13.65
CA VAL A 294 9.10 24.90 -13.88
C VAL A 294 8.51 24.03 -12.77
N PRO A 295 7.66 23.05 -13.09
CA PRO A 295 7.10 22.15 -12.07
C PRO A 295 8.17 21.15 -11.58
N PHE A 296 8.08 20.78 -10.30
CA PHE A 296 8.86 19.72 -9.68
C PHE A 296 8.05 18.43 -9.54
N ASP A 297 7.41 18.02 -10.64
CA ASP A 297 6.60 16.82 -10.67
C ASP A 297 7.47 15.56 -10.69
N SER A 298 7.01 14.53 -9.99
CA SER A 298 7.68 13.26 -9.92
C SER A 298 7.21 12.28 -11.01
N GLU A 299 7.99 11.22 -11.22
CA GLU A 299 7.63 10.17 -12.16
C GLU A 299 6.47 9.32 -11.62
N ALA A 300 5.61 8.87 -12.52
CA ALA A 300 4.64 7.83 -12.22
C ALA A 300 5.35 6.51 -11.91
N GLY A 301 4.70 5.66 -11.14
CA GLY A 301 5.14 4.30 -10.87
C GLY A 301 4.61 3.30 -11.90
N THR A 302 4.57 2.02 -11.54
CA THR A 302 4.25 0.92 -12.45
C THR A 302 2.91 0.26 -12.14
N LEU A 303 2.19 -0.13 -13.20
CA LEU A 303 1.02 -0.99 -13.19
C LEU A 303 1.38 -2.29 -13.92
N GLY A 304 1.43 -3.41 -13.21
CA GLY A 304 1.71 -4.75 -13.76
C GLY A 304 0.43 -5.55 -13.90
N PHE A 305 0.12 -6.00 -15.11
CA PHE A 305 -1.01 -6.88 -15.42
C PHE A 305 -0.52 -7.99 -16.35
N PRO A 306 -1.07 -9.23 -16.28
CA PRO A 306 -0.66 -10.30 -17.17
C PRO A 306 -0.96 -10.01 -18.65
N ASP A 307 -2.04 -9.28 -18.92
CA ASP A 307 -2.47 -8.89 -20.27
C ASP A 307 -3.07 -7.48 -20.31
N ALA A 308 -3.72 -7.10 -21.42
CA ALA A 308 -4.32 -5.81 -21.65
C ALA A 308 -5.77 -5.67 -21.14
N GLN A 309 -6.41 -6.70 -20.63
CA GLN A 309 -7.84 -6.69 -20.31
C GLN A 309 -8.23 -5.57 -19.32
N LEU A 310 -7.41 -5.30 -18.31
CA LEU A 310 -7.66 -4.22 -17.35
C LEU A 310 -7.29 -2.82 -17.89
N VAL A 311 -6.47 -2.75 -18.95
CA VAL A 311 -6.02 -1.50 -19.57
C VAL A 311 -6.95 -1.07 -20.71
N GLU A 312 -7.50 -2.02 -21.47
CA GLU A 312 -8.32 -1.77 -22.68
C GLU A 312 -9.70 -1.18 -22.40
N ARG A 313 -10.13 -1.05 -21.16
CA ARG A 313 -11.32 -0.28 -20.82
C ARG A 313 -11.14 1.22 -21.04
N ILE A 314 -10.78 1.58 -22.25
CA ILE A 314 -10.95 2.92 -22.78
C ILE A 314 -12.41 3.03 -23.24
N GLY A 315 -13.35 3.03 -22.28
CA GLY A 315 -14.73 3.40 -22.58
C GLY A 315 -14.72 4.88 -22.95
N THR A 316 -15.05 5.18 -24.19
CA THR A 316 -15.42 6.52 -24.73
C THR A 316 -14.80 7.71 -23.98
N GLY A 317 -13.50 7.91 -24.12
CA GLY A 317 -12.91 9.23 -24.00
C GLY A 317 -12.04 9.53 -22.79
N THR A 318 -11.89 8.70 -21.76
CA THR A 318 -10.99 9.05 -20.65
C THR A 318 -10.29 7.80 -20.10
N PHE A 319 -8.97 7.76 -20.25
CA PHE A 319 -8.12 6.79 -19.57
C PHE A 319 -8.17 7.09 -18.07
N LYS A 320 -8.65 6.13 -17.25
CA LYS A 320 -8.85 6.31 -15.81
C LYS A 320 -7.67 5.88 -14.95
N HIS A 321 -6.64 5.26 -15.56
CA HIS A 321 -5.50 4.73 -14.83
C HIS A 321 -4.31 5.66 -14.94
N SER A 322 -3.49 5.73 -13.88
CA SER A 322 -2.29 6.56 -13.84
C SER A 322 -1.08 5.71 -13.41
N GLY A 323 -0.12 5.54 -14.29
CA GLY A 323 1.08 4.73 -14.07
C GLY A 323 1.65 4.23 -15.39
N TYR A 324 2.89 3.73 -15.37
CA TYR A 324 3.47 3.04 -16.52
C TYR A 324 3.00 1.59 -16.52
N TRP A 325 2.28 1.20 -17.56
CA TRP A 325 1.91 -0.20 -17.74
C TRP A 325 3.13 -1.02 -18.14
N VAL A 326 3.35 -2.14 -17.44
CA VAL A 326 4.42 -3.09 -17.71
C VAL A 326 3.79 -4.42 -18.09
N GLN A 327 4.06 -4.86 -19.31
CA GLN A 327 3.60 -6.16 -19.81
C GLN A 327 4.66 -7.23 -19.54
N PRO A 328 4.32 -8.38 -18.94
CA PRO A 328 5.23 -9.50 -18.78
C PRO A 328 5.70 -10.04 -20.14
N GLY A 329 6.98 -10.38 -20.25
CA GLY A 329 7.54 -11.03 -21.44
C GLY A 329 8.04 -10.09 -22.55
N VAL A 330 7.90 -8.78 -22.43
CA VAL A 330 8.57 -7.81 -23.31
C VAL A 330 9.88 -7.39 -22.63
N SER A 331 11.01 -7.97 -23.04
CA SER A 331 12.33 -7.46 -22.66
C SER A 331 12.54 -6.14 -23.38
N SER A 332 12.74 -5.06 -22.62
CA SER A 332 13.19 -3.75 -23.13
C SER A 332 14.61 -3.80 -23.66
#